data_c551fb8249ff2b27462c18daba4a5eab
#
_entry.id   c551fb8249ff2b27462c18daba4a5eab
#
_cell.length_a   1.000
_cell.length_b   1.000
_cell.length_c   1.000
_cell.angle_alpha   90.00
_cell.angle_beta   90.00
_cell.angle_gamma   90.00
#
_symmetry.space_group_name_H-M   'P 1'
#
loop_
_entity.id
_entity.type
_entity.pdbx_description
1 polymer ?
#
loop_
_entity_poly.entity_id
_entity_poly.type
_entity_poly.pdbx_seq_one_letter_code
_entity_poly.pdbx_strand_id
1 'polypeptide(L)'
;MTIKSLFTDYLNYLEIEKNRSIKTIENYDRYLRRFFDYAKINSPSSISNDVVRNYRLHLNRITPPLKKITQAYHLIALRNFLKYLAKRDIKTLTADKIELGKIGDRHIDFLENEEIERLLDSANGNSVKNLRDKALLELLFSTGLRVSELCSLNKESVNLKRGEFAVRGKGDKIRVVFLSEPARRSLENYIAKREDMSEALFARRISDKKQKANKDLRITPRTVQRTLSRRRS
;
A
#
# COMPACT_ATOMS: atom_id res chain seq x y z
N MET A 1 -28.03 -21.51 -3.30
CA MET A 1 -26.63 -21.05 -3.54
C MET A 1 -25.86 -21.14 -2.25
N THR A 2 -24.64 -21.67 -2.30
CA THR A 2 -23.76 -21.72 -1.13
C THR A 2 -23.07 -20.39 -0.90
N ILE A 3 -22.69 -20.09 0.35
CA ILE A 3 -21.95 -18.85 0.67
C ILE A 3 -20.63 -18.77 -0.11
N LYS A 4 -19.99 -19.92 -0.37
CA LYS A 4 -18.73 -20.01 -1.12
C LYS A 4 -18.88 -19.57 -2.58
N SER A 5 -19.96 -20.02 -3.26
CA SER A 5 -20.26 -19.58 -4.63
C SER A 5 -20.52 -18.08 -4.68
N LEU A 6 -21.38 -17.57 -3.79
CA LEU A 6 -21.71 -16.15 -3.72
C LEU A 6 -20.51 -15.27 -3.39
N PHE A 7 -19.58 -15.77 -2.60
CA PHE A 7 -18.36 -15.06 -2.29
C PHE A 7 -17.43 -14.95 -3.51
N THR A 8 -17.28 -16.04 -4.29
CA THR A 8 -16.52 -16.00 -5.56
C THR A 8 -17.15 -15.02 -6.55
N ASP A 9 -18.49 -15.09 -6.71
CA ASP A 9 -19.23 -14.18 -7.59
C ASP A 9 -19.09 -12.71 -7.15
N TYR A 10 -19.02 -12.47 -5.85
CA TYR A 10 -18.77 -11.12 -5.32
C TYR A 10 -17.37 -10.59 -5.66
N LEU A 11 -16.33 -11.41 -5.59
CA LEU A 11 -14.98 -11.00 -5.98
C LEU A 11 -14.93 -10.67 -7.47
N ASN A 12 -15.55 -11.49 -8.33
CA ASN A 12 -15.69 -11.23 -9.76
C ASN A 12 -16.46 -9.93 -10.02
N TYR A 13 -17.55 -9.67 -9.27
CA TYR A 13 -18.29 -8.42 -9.34
C TYR A 13 -17.43 -7.20 -8.99
N LEU A 14 -16.56 -7.31 -7.97
CA LEU A 14 -15.63 -6.23 -7.62
C LEU A 14 -14.62 -5.96 -8.73
N GLU A 15 -14.17 -6.99 -9.41
CA GLU A 15 -13.22 -6.89 -10.51
C GLU A 15 -13.86 -6.30 -11.75
N ILE A 16 -14.92 -6.93 -12.25
CA ILE A 16 -15.52 -6.63 -13.57
C ILE A 16 -16.45 -5.43 -13.50
N GLU A 17 -17.44 -5.45 -12.58
CA GLU A 17 -18.46 -4.40 -12.56
C GLU A 17 -18.04 -3.16 -11.75
N LYS A 18 -17.21 -3.33 -10.73
CA LYS A 18 -16.73 -2.22 -9.89
C LYS A 18 -15.33 -1.74 -10.25
N ASN A 19 -14.68 -2.41 -11.17
CA ASN A 19 -13.33 -2.08 -11.65
C ASN A 19 -12.35 -1.75 -10.51
N ARG A 20 -12.39 -2.60 -9.46
CA ARG A 20 -11.54 -2.43 -8.30
C ARG A 20 -10.13 -2.94 -8.58
N SER A 21 -9.13 -2.27 -8.03
CA SER A 21 -7.74 -2.72 -8.13
C SER A 21 -7.57 -4.12 -7.51
N ILE A 22 -6.67 -4.93 -8.08
CA ILE A 22 -6.31 -6.26 -7.56
C ILE A 22 -6.03 -6.21 -6.06
N LYS A 23 -5.30 -5.17 -5.60
CA LYS A 23 -4.99 -5.01 -4.16
C LYS A 23 -6.24 -4.81 -3.29
N THR A 24 -7.25 -4.14 -3.82
CA THR A 24 -8.53 -3.99 -3.12
C THR A 24 -9.25 -5.34 -3.03
N ILE A 25 -9.29 -6.10 -4.12
CA ILE A 25 -9.93 -7.42 -4.17
C ILE A 25 -9.24 -8.39 -3.20
N GLU A 26 -7.90 -8.46 -3.19
CA GLU A 26 -7.12 -9.26 -2.23
C GLU A 26 -7.44 -8.91 -0.77
N ASN A 27 -7.63 -7.62 -0.45
CA ASN A 27 -7.98 -7.20 0.89
C ASN A 27 -9.40 -7.65 1.27
N TYR A 28 -10.38 -7.50 0.36
CA TYR A 28 -11.74 -7.97 0.59
C TYR A 28 -11.80 -9.49 0.73
N ASP A 29 -11.07 -10.22 -0.14
CA ASP A 29 -10.93 -11.68 -0.04
C ASP A 29 -10.42 -12.08 1.35
N ARG A 30 -9.30 -11.50 1.79
CA ARG A 30 -8.70 -11.81 3.09
C ARG A 30 -9.63 -11.51 4.27
N TYR A 31 -10.34 -10.37 4.23
CA TYR A 31 -11.22 -9.98 5.33
C TYR A 31 -12.46 -10.87 5.40
N LEU A 32 -13.06 -11.19 4.27
CA LEU A 32 -14.25 -12.04 4.21
C LEU A 32 -13.94 -13.50 4.49
N ARG A 33 -12.82 -14.05 3.99
CA ARG A 33 -12.39 -15.40 4.37
C ARG A 33 -12.27 -15.53 5.87
N ARG A 34 -11.60 -14.60 6.55
CA ARG A 34 -11.48 -14.62 8.01
C ARG A 34 -12.85 -14.62 8.70
N PHE A 35 -13.83 -13.91 8.17
CA PHE A 35 -15.19 -13.92 8.69
C PHE A 35 -15.85 -15.30 8.50
N PHE A 36 -15.77 -15.88 7.30
CA PHE A 36 -16.38 -17.18 7.02
C PHE A 36 -15.70 -18.31 7.78
N ASP A 37 -14.38 -18.29 7.91
CA ASP A 37 -13.62 -19.27 8.69
C ASP A 37 -14.00 -19.22 10.18
N TYR A 38 -14.26 -18.04 10.71
CA TYR A 38 -14.74 -17.86 12.07
C TYR A 38 -16.20 -18.33 12.23
N ALA A 39 -17.07 -17.86 11.36
CA ALA A 39 -18.52 -18.06 11.50
C ALA A 39 -18.98 -19.47 11.11
N LYS A 40 -18.17 -20.19 10.28
CA LYS A 40 -18.45 -21.55 9.79
C LYS A 40 -19.87 -21.71 9.21
N ILE A 41 -20.32 -20.68 8.49
CA ILE A 41 -21.67 -20.63 7.89
C ILE A 41 -21.65 -21.12 6.45
N ASN A 42 -22.73 -21.80 6.03
CA ASN A 42 -22.89 -22.33 4.67
C ASN A 42 -23.94 -21.56 3.86
N SER A 43 -24.79 -20.78 4.51
CA SER A 43 -25.89 -20.03 3.88
C SER A 43 -25.83 -18.55 4.23
N PRO A 44 -26.16 -17.63 3.30
CA PRO A 44 -26.26 -16.20 3.58
C PRO A 44 -27.27 -15.87 4.68
N SER A 45 -28.38 -16.61 4.79
CA SER A 45 -29.41 -16.42 5.81
C SER A 45 -28.91 -16.67 7.23
N SER A 46 -27.82 -17.41 7.38
CA SER A 46 -27.16 -17.66 8.67
C SER A 46 -26.33 -16.47 9.19
N ILE A 47 -26.14 -15.42 8.38
CA ILE A 47 -25.48 -14.19 8.85
C ILE A 47 -26.48 -13.40 9.67
N SER A 48 -26.39 -13.51 10.99
CA SER A 48 -27.24 -12.81 11.96
C SER A 48 -26.48 -11.70 12.69
N ASN A 49 -27.21 -10.84 13.42
CA ASN A 49 -26.60 -9.84 14.29
C ASN A 49 -25.68 -10.48 15.34
N ASP A 50 -26.07 -11.62 15.90
CA ASP A 50 -25.28 -12.31 16.92
C ASP A 50 -23.98 -12.85 16.35
N VAL A 51 -23.98 -13.43 15.14
CA VAL A 51 -22.78 -13.88 14.46
C VAL A 51 -21.82 -12.71 14.23
N VAL A 52 -22.33 -11.58 13.77
CA VAL A 52 -21.51 -10.38 13.54
C VAL A 52 -20.97 -9.81 14.86
N ARG A 53 -21.81 -9.75 15.91
CA ARG A 53 -21.39 -9.29 17.24
C ARG A 53 -20.27 -10.17 17.81
N ASN A 54 -20.44 -11.49 17.75
CA ASN A 54 -19.45 -12.44 18.24
C ASN A 54 -18.15 -12.36 17.43
N TYR A 55 -18.24 -12.15 16.11
CA TYR A 55 -17.05 -11.90 15.27
C TYR A 55 -16.30 -10.62 15.67
N ARG A 56 -17.02 -9.54 16.00
CA ARG A 56 -16.39 -8.30 16.52
C ARG A 56 -15.66 -8.55 17.83
N LEU A 57 -16.25 -9.31 18.74
CA LEU A 57 -15.59 -9.72 19.99
C LEU A 57 -14.32 -10.55 19.71
N HIS A 58 -14.43 -11.50 18.78
CA HIS A 58 -13.29 -12.29 18.33
C HIS A 58 -12.15 -11.42 17.79
N LEU A 59 -12.44 -10.49 16.85
CA LEU A 59 -11.43 -9.58 16.29
C LEU A 59 -10.75 -8.71 17.36
N ASN A 60 -11.47 -8.35 18.42
CA ASN A 60 -10.95 -7.55 19.52
C ASN A 60 -10.06 -8.36 20.48
N ARG A 61 -10.26 -9.68 20.55
CA ARG A 61 -9.59 -10.60 21.50
C ARG A 61 -8.48 -11.43 20.87
N ILE A 62 -8.25 -11.32 19.56
CA ILE A 62 -7.14 -11.99 18.87
C ILE A 62 -5.80 -11.55 19.47
N THR A 63 -4.88 -12.48 19.62
CA THR A 63 -3.51 -12.24 20.07
C THR A 63 -2.54 -12.46 18.91
N PRO A 64 -1.70 -11.48 18.53
CA PRO A 64 -1.69 -10.09 19.01
C PRO A 64 -2.93 -9.30 18.58
N PRO A 65 -3.36 -8.28 19.35
CA PRO A 65 -4.61 -7.57 19.10
C PRO A 65 -4.56 -6.77 17.78
N LEU A 66 -5.67 -6.80 17.03
CA LEU A 66 -5.81 -6.01 15.82
C LEU A 66 -6.09 -4.54 16.16
N LYS A 67 -5.43 -3.62 15.44
CA LYS A 67 -5.75 -2.20 15.53
C LYS A 67 -7.21 -1.95 15.21
N LYS A 68 -7.85 -0.99 15.88
CA LYS A 68 -9.28 -0.63 15.66
C LYS A 68 -9.61 -0.36 14.20
N ILE A 69 -8.73 0.35 13.49
CA ILE A 69 -8.87 0.60 12.05
C ILE A 69 -8.89 -0.70 11.22
N THR A 70 -8.08 -1.69 11.58
CA THR A 70 -8.06 -2.99 10.91
C THR A 70 -9.34 -3.76 11.17
N GLN A 71 -9.85 -3.74 12.42
CA GLN A 71 -11.15 -4.34 12.76
C GLN A 71 -12.29 -3.70 11.94
N ALA A 72 -12.26 -2.36 11.78
CA ALA A 72 -13.24 -1.65 10.97
C ALA A 72 -13.20 -2.09 9.49
N TYR A 73 -12.02 -2.33 8.91
CA TYR A 73 -11.91 -2.82 7.53
C TYR A 73 -12.56 -4.19 7.32
N HIS A 74 -12.51 -5.09 8.31
CA HIS A 74 -13.24 -6.35 8.26
C HIS A 74 -14.76 -6.14 8.18
N LEU A 75 -15.29 -5.22 9.00
CA LEU A 75 -16.71 -4.90 9.01
C LEU A 75 -17.14 -4.15 7.74
N ILE A 76 -16.32 -3.27 7.21
CA ILE A 76 -16.58 -2.58 5.93
C ILE A 76 -16.67 -3.59 4.79
N ALA A 77 -15.76 -4.57 4.74
CA ALA A 77 -15.80 -5.63 3.74
C ALA A 77 -17.10 -6.45 3.86
N LEU A 78 -17.48 -6.84 5.08
CA LEU A 78 -18.72 -7.56 5.33
C LEU A 78 -19.95 -6.74 4.92
N ARG A 79 -20.04 -5.45 5.31
CA ARG A 79 -21.14 -4.56 4.87
C ARG A 79 -21.25 -4.49 3.35
N ASN A 80 -20.12 -4.38 2.64
CA ASN A 80 -20.15 -4.32 1.18
C ASN A 80 -20.62 -5.63 0.55
N PHE A 81 -20.21 -6.76 1.12
CA PHE A 81 -20.71 -8.08 0.70
C PHE A 81 -22.22 -8.21 0.92
N LEU A 82 -22.73 -7.82 2.09
CA LEU A 82 -24.18 -7.83 2.36
C LEU A 82 -24.96 -6.90 1.42
N LYS A 83 -24.44 -5.72 1.10
CA LYS A 83 -25.03 -4.83 0.09
C LYS A 83 -25.08 -5.47 -1.30
N TYR A 84 -24.06 -6.23 -1.67
CA TYR A 84 -24.04 -6.99 -2.92
C TYR A 84 -25.12 -8.08 -2.93
N LEU A 85 -25.28 -8.83 -1.83
CA LEU A 85 -26.32 -9.86 -1.70
C LEU A 85 -27.72 -9.25 -1.78
N ALA A 86 -27.95 -8.12 -1.09
CA ALA A 86 -29.21 -7.42 -1.12
C ALA A 86 -29.61 -6.93 -2.53
N LYS A 87 -28.63 -6.49 -3.36
CA LYS A 87 -28.89 -6.11 -4.78
C LYS A 87 -29.30 -7.28 -5.68
N ARG A 88 -29.14 -8.51 -5.21
CA ARG A 88 -29.51 -9.75 -5.91
C ARG A 88 -30.67 -10.46 -5.23
N ASP A 89 -31.39 -9.74 -4.39
CA ASP A 89 -32.57 -10.24 -3.67
C ASP A 89 -32.27 -11.50 -2.82
N ILE A 90 -31.00 -11.67 -2.41
CA ILE A 90 -30.59 -12.79 -1.55
C ILE A 90 -30.85 -12.42 -0.10
N LYS A 91 -31.71 -13.18 0.55
CA LYS A 91 -32.08 -12.96 1.94
C LYS A 91 -30.92 -13.15 2.90
N THR A 92 -30.57 -12.09 3.62
CA THR A 92 -29.47 -12.04 4.60
C THR A 92 -29.67 -10.89 5.58
N LEU A 93 -28.77 -10.70 6.54
CA LEU A 93 -28.72 -9.52 7.39
C LEU A 93 -28.56 -8.25 6.54
N THR A 94 -29.35 -7.22 6.82
CA THR A 94 -29.19 -5.92 6.14
C THR A 94 -27.88 -5.25 6.55
N ALA A 95 -27.17 -4.69 5.58
CA ALA A 95 -25.84 -4.10 5.81
C ALA A 95 -25.86 -2.95 6.84
N ASP A 96 -26.97 -2.23 6.95
CA ASP A 96 -27.10 -1.06 7.83
C ASP A 96 -27.15 -1.46 9.33
N LYS A 97 -27.51 -2.72 9.63
CA LYS A 97 -27.44 -3.26 11.00
C LYS A 97 -26.00 -3.45 11.50
N ILE A 98 -25.00 -3.36 10.62
CA ILE A 98 -23.59 -3.42 11.03
C ILE A 98 -23.09 -2.00 11.25
N GLU A 99 -23.10 -1.53 12.47
CA GLU A 99 -22.52 -0.25 12.84
C GLU A 99 -21.00 -0.30 12.78
N LEU A 100 -20.38 0.72 12.20
CA LEU A 100 -18.95 0.92 12.26
C LEU A 100 -18.60 1.74 13.50
N GLY A 101 -17.75 1.20 14.37
CA GLY A 101 -17.26 1.93 15.54
C GLY A 101 -16.55 3.23 15.13
N LYS A 102 -16.63 4.25 15.97
CA LYS A 102 -15.85 5.47 15.79
C LYS A 102 -14.36 5.12 15.77
N ILE A 103 -13.67 5.55 14.74
CA ILE A 103 -12.22 5.50 14.65
C ILE A 103 -11.74 6.86 15.11
N GLY A 104 -10.90 6.88 16.14
CA GLY A 104 -10.32 8.15 16.61
C GLY A 104 -9.57 8.88 15.50
N ASP A 105 -9.50 10.19 15.61
CA ASP A 105 -8.77 11.01 14.66
C ASP A 105 -7.30 10.59 14.61
N ARG A 106 -6.77 10.57 13.40
CA ARG A 106 -5.37 10.25 13.19
C ARG A 106 -4.55 11.52 13.44
N HIS A 107 -3.81 11.57 14.54
CA HIS A 107 -2.73 12.54 14.67
C HIS A 107 -1.67 12.27 13.61
N ILE A 108 -1.36 13.27 12.82
CA ILE A 108 -0.28 13.25 11.84
C ILE A 108 0.83 14.11 12.44
N ASP A 109 1.93 13.45 12.81
CA ASP A 109 3.13 14.16 13.23
C ASP A 109 3.85 14.65 11.98
N PHE A 110 4.13 15.93 11.91
CA PHE A 110 4.94 16.54 10.87
C PHE A 110 6.39 16.60 11.35
N LEU A 111 7.30 16.55 10.40
CA LEU A 111 8.72 16.81 10.66
C LEU A 111 8.98 18.31 10.55
N GLU A 112 9.69 18.87 11.50
CA GLU A 112 10.19 20.24 11.42
C GLU A 112 11.35 20.32 10.41
N ASN A 113 11.63 21.56 9.93
CA ASN A 113 12.66 21.76 8.90
C ASN A 113 14.04 21.20 9.32
N GLU A 114 14.43 21.41 10.57
CA GLU A 114 15.70 20.93 11.12
C GLU A 114 15.73 19.39 11.19
N GLU A 115 14.59 18.74 11.41
CA GLU A 115 14.48 17.27 11.37
C GLU A 115 14.63 16.74 9.96
N ILE A 116 14.07 17.45 8.97
CA ILE A 116 14.19 17.10 7.54
C ILE A 116 15.63 17.25 7.10
N GLU A 117 16.30 18.36 7.41
CA GLU A 117 17.72 18.59 7.08
C GLU A 117 18.60 17.49 7.69
N ARG A 118 18.44 17.20 8.98
CA ARG A 118 19.17 16.08 9.63
C ARG A 118 18.92 14.75 8.95
N LEU A 119 17.68 14.46 8.55
CA LEU A 119 17.35 13.24 7.84
C LEU A 119 18.05 13.16 6.48
N LEU A 120 18.04 14.25 5.72
CA LEU A 120 18.72 14.33 4.43
C LEU A 120 20.24 14.17 4.58
N ASP A 121 20.85 14.78 5.59
CA ASP A 121 22.29 14.72 5.85
C ASP A 121 22.74 13.36 6.40
N SER A 122 21.88 12.65 7.09
CA SER A 122 22.19 11.29 7.55
C SER A 122 22.54 10.31 6.43
N ALA A 123 22.17 10.63 5.19
CA ALA A 123 22.42 9.80 4.01
C ALA A 123 23.71 10.16 3.26
N ASN A 124 24.56 11.03 3.81
CA ASN A 124 25.81 11.42 3.18
C ASN A 124 26.81 10.26 3.07
N GLY A 125 27.67 10.30 2.04
CA GLY A 125 28.70 9.32 1.74
C GLY A 125 28.70 8.83 0.30
N ASN A 126 29.84 8.30 -0.16
CA ASN A 126 30.09 7.99 -1.56
C ASN A 126 29.75 6.55 -1.98
N SER A 127 29.22 5.73 -1.08
CA SER A 127 28.78 4.39 -1.47
C SER A 127 27.50 4.46 -2.31
N VAL A 128 27.34 3.55 -3.28
CA VAL A 128 26.10 3.46 -4.11
C VAL A 128 24.83 3.41 -3.24
N LYS A 129 24.91 2.76 -2.08
CA LYS A 129 23.79 2.70 -1.12
C LYS A 129 23.49 4.07 -0.52
N ASN A 130 24.50 4.83 -0.08
CA ASN A 130 24.29 6.16 0.51
C ASN A 130 23.77 7.13 -0.55
N LEU A 131 24.36 7.14 -1.75
CA LEU A 131 23.90 7.95 -2.88
C LEU A 131 22.44 7.63 -3.25
N ARG A 132 22.07 6.34 -3.27
CA ARG A 132 20.69 5.93 -3.47
C ARG A 132 19.76 6.47 -2.38
N ASP A 133 20.15 6.28 -1.14
CA ASP A 133 19.33 6.66 0.02
C ASP A 133 19.17 8.20 0.05
N LYS A 134 20.23 8.98 -0.26
CA LYS A 134 20.17 10.45 -0.39
C LYS A 134 19.23 10.86 -1.54
N ALA A 135 19.42 10.31 -2.73
CA ALA A 135 18.57 10.61 -3.88
C ALA A 135 17.08 10.26 -3.64
N LEU A 136 16.82 9.16 -2.93
CA LEU A 136 15.48 8.74 -2.55
C LEU A 136 14.81 9.74 -1.59
N LEU A 137 15.54 10.19 -0.56
CA LEU A 137 15.03 11.15 0.42
C LEU A 137 14.77 12.51 -0.23
N GLU A 138 15.73 13.03 -0.99
CA GLU A 138 15.61 14.29 -1.73
C GLU A 138 14.42 14.25 -2.71
N LEU A 139 14.25 13.13 -3.42
CA LEU A 139 13.13 12.98 -4.35
C LEU A 139 11.77 12.97 -3.64
N LEU A 140 11.66 12.25 -2.52
CA LEU A 140 10.43 12.25 -1.72
C LEU A 140 10.09 13.63 -1.19
N PHE A 141 11.08 14.35 -0.68
CA PHE A 141 10.90 15.69 -0.14
C PHE A 141 10.52 16.69 -1.23
N SER A 142 11.23 16.68 -2.36
CA SER A 142 10.98 17.59 -3.49
C SER A 142 9.61 17.42 -4.13
N THR A 143 9.12 16.17 -4.26
CA THR A 143 7.98 15.85 -5.13
C THR A 143 6.71 15.42 -4.39
N GLY A 144 6.80 15.10 -3.12
CA GLY A 144 5.66 14.54 -2.36
C GLY A 144 5.13 13.22 -2.93
N LEU A 145 5.97 12.43 -3.59
CA LEU A 145 5.58 11.13 -4.14
C LEU A 145 5.10 10.17 -3.06
N ARG A 146 4.08 9.37 -3.39
CA ARG A 146 3.78 8.21 -2.56
C ARG A 146 4.91 7.19 -2.68
N VAL A 147 5.19 6.48 -1.59
CA VAL A 147 6.25 5.45 -1.58
C VAL A 147 6.08 4.42 -2.70
N SER A 148 4.85 4.04 -3.03
CA SER A 148 4.57 3.12 -4.14
C SER A 148 4.87 3.73 -5.50
N GLU A 149 4.56 5.01 -5.70
CA GLU A 149 4.87 5.76 -6.93
C GLU A 149 6.38 5.86 -7.12
N LEU A 150 7.12 6.26 -6.07
CA LEU A 150 8.59 6.29 -6.08
C LEU A 150 9.19 4.93 -6.45
N CYS A 151 8.70 3.84 -5.85
CA CYS A 151 9.18 2.50 -6.15
C CYS A 151 8.90 2.06 -7.59
N SER A 152 7.88 2.61 -8.26
CA SER A 152 7.51 2.25 -9.63
C SER A 152 8.30 2.99 -10.72
N LEU A 153 9.06 4.03 -10.37
CA LEU A 153 9.80 4.84 -11.34
C LEU A 153 10.89 4.05 -12.05
N ASN A 154 11.01 4.28 -13.36
CA ASN A 154 12.14 3.85 -14.18
C ASN A 154 13.14 5.00 -14.38
N LYS A 155 14.38 4.69 -14.73
CA LYS A 155 15.40 5.70 -15.04
C LYS A 155 14.93 6.65 -16.13
N GLU A 156 14.29 6.12 -17.17
CA GLU A 156 13.79 6.89 -18.32
C GLU A 156 12.54 7.73 -17.99
N SER A 157 11.83 7.41 -16.91
CA SER A 157 10.62 8.14 -16.51
C SER A 157 10.92 9.56 -16.01
N VAL A 158 12.15 9.83 -15.60
CA VAL A 158 12.56 11.09 -14.98
C VAL A 158 13.42 11.90 -15.91
N ASN A 159 12.92 13.03 -16.37
CA ASN A 159 13.71 13.95 -17.20
C ASN A 159 14.57 14.88 -16.34
N LEU A 160 15.80 14.47 -16.07
CA LEU A 160 16.74 15.25 -15.25
C LEU A 160 17.08 16.61 -15.89
N LYS A 161 17.10 16.71 -17.23
CA LYS A 161 17.41 17.98 -17.93
C LYS A 161 16.31 19.01 -17.74
N ARG A 162 15.03 18.59 -17.81
CA ARG A 162 13.89 19.49 -17.59
C ARG A 162 13.54 19.66 -16.11
N GLY A 163 14.01 18.76 -15.26
CA GLY A 163 13.67 18.78 -13.84
C GLY A 163 12.19 18.46 -13.55
N GLU A 164 11.53 17.71 -14.43
CA GLU A 164 10.11 17.36 -14.31
C GLU A 164 9.83 15.96 -14.83
N PHE A 165 8.74 15.35 -14.34
CA PHE A 165 8.24 14.10 -14.88
C PHE A 165 6.77 13.86 -14.49
N ALA A 166 6.09 13.00 -15.25
CA ALA A 166 4.71 12.63 -14.98
C ALA A 166 4.63 11.41 -14.06
N VAL A 167 3.70 11.46 -13.12
CA VAL A 167 3.43 10.35 -12.19
C VAL A 167 1.97 9.94 -12.28
N ARG A 168 1.74 8.64 -12.38
CA ARG A 168 0.41 8.05 -12.35
C ARG A 168 0.03 7.69 -10.92
N GLY A 169 -0.98 8.35 -10.38
CA GLY A 169 -1.45 8.19 -9.01
C GLY A 169 -2.66 7.27 -8.87
N LYS A 170 -3.30 7.32 -7.70
CA LYS A 170 -4.51 6.55 -7.41
C LYS A 170 -5.64 6.92 -8.37
N GLY A 171 -6.31 5.90 -8.94
CA GLY A 171 -7.39 6.09 -9.91
C GLY A 171 -6.90 6.54 -11.27
N ASP A 172 -5.67 6.19 -11.63
CA ASP A 172 -5.05 6.45 -12.93
C ASP A 172 -4.85 7.94 -13.28
N LYS A 173 -4.96 8.82 -12.29
CA LYS A 173 -4.77 10.26 -12.48
C LYS A 173 -3.28 10.57 -12.66
N ILE A 174 -2.96 11.25 -13.77
CA ILE A 174 -1.60 11.69 -14.06
C ILE A 174 -1.41 13.10 -13.48
N ARG A 175 -0.26 13.31 -12.84
CA ARG A 175 0.20 14.65 -12.42
C ARG A 175 1.67 14.84 -12.77
N VAL A 176 2.04 16.06 -13.12
CA VAL A 176 3.45 16.46 -13.28
C VAL A 176 3.99 16.83 -11.90
N VAL A 177 5.23 16.45 -11.65
CA VAL A 177 5.99 16.81 -10.45
C VAL A 177 7.33 17.40 -10.87
N PHE A 178 7.85 18.32 -10.06
CA PHE A 178 9.08 19.06 -10.33
C PHE A 178 10.18 18.63 -9.35
N LEU A 179 11.40 18.57 -9.86
CA LEU A 179 12.58 18.28 -9.07
C LEU A 179 13.22 19.58 -8.55
N SER A 180 13.48 19.62 -7.26
CA SER A 180 14.40 20.62 -6.72
C SER A 180 15.82 20.38 -7.22
N GLU A 181 16.64 21.41 -7.21
CA GLU A 181 18.05 21.28 -7.62
C GLU A 181 18.84 20.25 -6.78
N PRO A 182 18.66 20.17 -5.42
CA PRO A 182 19.28 19.12 -4.63
C PRO A 182 18.83 17.72 -5.04
N ALA A 183 17.52 17.52 -5.31
CA ALA A 183 16.99 16.23 -5.76
C ALA A 183 17.57 15.81 -7.11
N ARG A 184 17.67 16.74 -8.05
CA ARG A 184 18.27 16.52 -9.38
C ARG A 184 19.71 16.06 -9.26
N ARG A 185 20.56 16.82 -8.53
CA ARG A 185 21.98 16.49 -8.32
C ARG A 185 22.17 15.13 -7.62
N SER A 186 21.35 14.87 -6.61
CA SER A 186 21.43 13.60 -5.89
C SER A 186 21.09 12.41 -6.78
N LEU A 187 20.10 12.55 -7.67
CA LEU A 187 19.75 11.54 -8.67
C LEU A 187 20.87 11.34 -9.70
N GLU A 188 21.43 12.42 -10.24
CA GLU A 188 22.57 12.37 -11.19
C GLU A 188 23.75 11.62 -10.57
N ASN A 189 24.15 11.97 -9.36
CA ASN A 189 25.25 11.32 -8.63
C ASN A 189 24.98 9.82 -8.39
N TYR A 190 23.73 9.48 -8.03
CA TYR A 190 23.37 8.09 -7.82
C TYR A 190 23.39 7.29 -9.12
N ILE A 191 22.78 7.81 -10.20
CA ILE A 191 22.69 7.13 -11.49
C ILE A 191 24.09 6.95 -12.10
N ALA A 192 24.95 7.95 -12.03
CA ALA A 192 26.33 7.89 -12.53
C ALA A 192 27.18 6.82 -11.82
N LYS A 193 26.86 6.50 -10.56
CA LYS A 193 27.62 5.51 -9.77
C LYS A 193 27.06 4.09 -9.90
N ARG A 194 25.94 3.90 -10.63
CA ARG A 194 25.32 2.59 -10.82
C ARG A 194 26.00 1.81 -11.93
N GLU A 195 26.23 0.54 -11.67
CA GLU A 195 26.81 -0.42 -12.62
C GLU A 195 25.80 -1.49 -13.07
N ASP A 196 24.58 -1.49 -12.48
CA ASP A 196 23.55 -2.48 -12.81
C ASP A 196 22.71 -2.07 -14.03
N MET A 197 22.19 -3.06 -14.75
CA MET A 197 21.38 -2.90 -15.96
C MET A 197 19.89 -2.74 -15.69
N SER A 198 19.46 -2.64 -14.41
CA SER A 198 18.05 -2.53 -14.07
C SER A 198 17.45 -1.21 -14.58
N GLU A 199 16.26 -1.29 -15.16
CA GLU A 199 15.48 -0.12 -15.59
C GLU A 199 14.95 0.71 -14.41
N ALA A 200 14.77 0.06 -13.24
CA ALA A 200 14.24 0.73 -12.07
C ALA A 200 15.10 1.94 -11.67
N LEU A 201 14.47 3.09 -11.40
CA LEU A 201 15.18 4.28 -10.91
C LEU A 201 15.95 3.96 -9.63
N PHE A 202 15.31 3.28 -8.68
CA PHE A 202 15.93 2.85 -7.43
C PHE A 202 16.03 1.33 -7.37
N ALA A 203 17.27 0.83 -7.34
CA ALA A 203 17.57 -0.59 -7.28
C ALA A 203 18.07 -1.03 -5.90
N ARG A 204 17.72 -2.27 -5.52
CA ARG A 204 18.34 -2.95 -4.38
C ARG A 204 19.72 -3.46 -4.79
N ARG A 205 20.68 -3.40 -3.87
CA ARG A 205 21.98 -4.02 -4.10
C ARG A 205 21.85 -5.54 -4.12
N ILE A 206 22.44 -6.16 -5.13
CA ILE A 206 22.61 -7.61 -5.16
C ILE A 206 24.08 -7.89 -4.88
N SER A 207 24.36 -8.87 -4.04
CA SER A 207 25.71 -9.42 -3.93
C SER A 207 26.01 -10.22 -5.21
N ASP A 208 27.24 -10.14 -5.70
CA ASP A 208 27.72 -10.68 -6.98
C ASP A 208 27.36 -12.15 -7.26
N LYS A 209 27.10 -12.92 -6.19
CA LYS A 209 26.66 -14.33 -6.28
C LYS A 209 25.22 -14.53 -6.81
N LYS A 210 24.39 -13.50 -6.90
CA LYS A 210 22.96 -13.56 -7.32
C LYS A 210 22.64 -12.82 -8.62
N GLN A 211 23.63 -12.32 -9.34
CA GLN A 211 23.43 -11.56 -10.58
C GLN A 211 22.85 -12.36 -11.77
N LYS A 212 22.76 -13.68 -11.66
CA LYS A 212 22.40 -14.59 -12.78
C LYS A 212 20.91 -14.76 -13.08
N ALA A 213 20.01 -14.06 -12.41
CA ALA A 213 18.60 -14.10 -12.78
C ALA A 213 18.14 -12.69 -13.16
N ASN A 214 17.53 -12.56 -14.32
CA ASN A 214 16.87 -11.38 -14.87
C ASN A 214 15.69 -10.95 -13.98
N LYS A 215 15.98 -10.58 -12.72
CA LYS A 215 14.99 -10.19 -11.71
C LYS A 215 14.94 -8.68 -11.63
N ASP A 216 13.73 -8.15 -11.65
CA ASP A 216 13.49 -6.75 -11.35
C ASP A 216 14.15 -6.39 -9.99
N LEU A 217 15.17 -5.53 -10.05
CA LEU A 217 15.94 -5.07 -8.89
C LEU A 217 15.27 -3.94 -8.12
N ARG A 218 14.09 -3.57 -8.53
CA ARG A 218 13.31 -2.47 -7.97
C ARG A 218 13.21 -2.57 -6.45
N ILE A 219 13.42 -1.45 -5.77
CA ILE A 219 13.19 -1.38 -4.32
C ILE A 219 11.72 -1.54 -4.01
N THR A 220 11.43 -2.05 -2.82
CA THR A 220 10.04 -2.22 -2.34
C THR A 220 9.67 -1.11 -1.36
N PRO A 221 8.38 -0.81 -1.17
CA PRO A 221 7.92 0.12 -0.14
C PRO A 221 8.48 -0.19 1.25
N ARG A 222 8.63 -1.47 1.58
CA ARG A 222 9.24 -1.89 2.85
C ARG A 222 10.72 -1.48 2.94
N THR A 223 11.46 -1.53 1.83
CA THR A 223 12.86 -1.06 1.79
C THR A 223 12.93 0.43 2.07
N VAL A 224 12.07 1.23 1.44
CA VAL A 224 12.00 2.68 1.67
C VAL A 224 11.68 2.99 3.13
N GLN A 225 10.64 2.36 3.69
CA GLN A 225 10.28 2.53 5.10
C GLN A 225 11.43 2.19 6.06
N ARG A 226 12.15 1.10 5.79
CA ARG A 226 13.34 0.71 6.60
C ARG A 226 14.48 1.71 6.47
N THR A 227 14.68 2.29 5.29
CA THR A 227 15.68 3.35 5.09
C THR A 227 15.32 4.58 5.92
N LEU A 228 14.07 5.05 5.84
CA LEU A 228 13.57 6.17 6.64
C LEU A 228 13.73 5.91 8.16
N SER A 229 13.29 4.76 8.65
CA SER A 229 13.38 4.43 10.07
C SER A 229 14.83 4.41 10.59
N ARG A 230 15.79 3.89 9.80
CA ARG A 230 17.20 3.84 10.17
C ARG A 230 17.90 5.19 10.15
N ARG A 231 17.39 6.13 9.36
CA ARG A 231 17.99 7.47 9.20
C ARG A 231 17.39 8.50 10.15
N ARG A 232 16.21 8.19 10.71
CA ARG A 232 15.55 9.01 11.73
C ARG A 232 16.13 8.77 13.15
N SER A 233 16.76 7.60 13.40
CA SER A 233 17.44 7.25 14.65
C SER A 233 18.82 7.87 14.72
#